data_8e479d3e6e9a7e60aef76f5a56fa0029
#
_entry.id   8e479d3e6e9a7e60aef76f5a56fa0029
#
_cell.length_a   1.000
_cell.length_b   1.000
_cell.length_c   1.000
_cell.angle_alpha   90.00
_cell.angle_beta   90.00
_cell.angle_gamma   90.00
#
_symmetry.space_group_name_H-M   'P 1'
#
loop_
_entity.id
_entity.type
_entity.pdbx_description
1 polymer ?
#
loop_
_entity_poly.entity_id
_entity_poly.type
_entity_poly.pdbx_seq_one_letter_code
_entity_poly.pdbx_strand_id
1 'polypeptide(L)'
;MEEKIFTSADDVAAIVSMVRNDLADPARPFVLLVQFRVRAGMNARVRALFADARTPTLRDRGCIAFELNEHANDARRYVVHEKWHSLSDLDHHLRTPHATNLRTSYNDLIEGHPAITVLVPVS
;
A
#
# COMPACT_ATOMS: atom_id res chain seq x y z
N MET A 1 -14.91 5.70 -8.58
CA MET A 1 -13.65 5.31 -7.94
C MET A 1 -12.64 5.01 -9.03
N GLU A 2 -11.48 5.55 -8.93
CA GLU A 2 -10.47 5.46 -9.96
C GLU A 2 -9.24 4.69 -9.46
N GLU A 3 -8.83 3.70 -10.23
CA GLU A 3 -7.61 2.96 -9.99
C GLU A 3 -6.46 3.64 -10.76
N LYS A 4 -5.34 3.83 -10.09
CA LYS A 4 -4.16 4.48 -10.68
C LYS A 4 -2.98 3.52 -10.70
N ILE A 5 -2.29 3.45 -11.85
CA ILE A 5 -1.07 2.68 -11.99
C ILE A 5 0.09 3.50 -11.43
N PHE A 6 0.89 2.88 -10.59
CA PHE A 6 1.98 3.54 -9.90
C PHE A 6 3.33 3.09 -10.47
N THR A 7 4.02 4.00 -11.17
CA THR A 7 5.27 3.69 -11.89
C THR A 7 6.54 4.18 -11.19
N SER A 8 6.40 4.96 -10.12
CA SER A 8 7.53 5.56 -9.38
C SER A 8 7.48 5.15 -7.91
N ALA A 9 7.57 3.84 -7.66
CA ALA A 9 7.36 3.26 -6.32
C ALA A 9 8.30 3.83 -5.25
N ASP A 10 9.46 4.36 -5.63
CA ASP A 10 10.44 4.93 -4.70
C ASP A 10 10.22 6.40 -4.41
N ASP A 11 9.33 7.06 -5.14
CA ASP A 11 9.07 8.50 -4.97
C ASP A 11 7.89 8.72 -4.02
N VAL A 12 8.21 8.95 -2.76
CA VAL A 12 7.19 9.20 -1.72
C VAL A 12 6.33 10.41 -2.07
N ALA A 13 6.93 11.49 -2.56
CA ALA A 13 6.18 12.70 -2.90
C ALA A 13 5.17 12.43 -4.03
N ALA A 14 5.53 11.60 -5.00
CA ALA A 14 4.62 11.21 -6.09
C ALA A 14 3.46 10.35 -5.57
N ILE A 15 3.73 9.41 -4.66
CA ILE A 15 2.68 8.59 -4.03
C ILE A 15 1.70 9.48 -3.27
N VAL A 16 2.21 10.35 -2.41
CA VAL A 16 1.40 11.25 -1.58
C VAL A 16 0.56 12.17 -2.47
N SER A 17 1.13 12.72 -3.53
CA SER A 17 0.41 13.57 -4.47
C SER A 17 -0.71 12.83 -5.19
N MET A 18 -0.45 11.59 -5.60
CA MET A 18 -1.44 10.75 -6.27
C MET A 18 -2.64 10.45 -5.35
N VAL A 19 -2.37 10.14 -4.09
CA VAL A 19 -3.43 9.90 -3.10
C VAL A 19 -4.18 11.19 -2.79
N ARG A 20 -3.47 12.30 -2.59
CA ARG A 20 -4.08 13.61 -2.31
C ARG A 20 -5.08 14.02 -3.38
N ASN A 21 -4.79 13.76 -4.64
CA ASN A 21 -5.67 14.14 -5.74
C ASN A 21 -7.05 13.47 -5.67
N ASP A 22 -7.18 12.36 -4.95
CA ASP A 22 -8.44 11.66 -4.78
C ASP A 22 -9.14 11.97 -3.45
N LEU A 23 -8.56 12.84 -2.61
CA LEU A 23 -9.10 13.19 -1.32
C LEU A 23 -9.68 14.61 -1.33
N ALA A 24 -10.98 14.73 -0.95
CA ALA A 24 -11.59 16.05 -0.74
C ALA A 24 -11.02 16.72 0.51
N ASP A 25 -10.73 15.95 1.56
CA ASP A 25 -10.16 16.44 2.81
C ASP A 25 -9.03 15.51 3.27
N PRO A 26 -7.75 15.89 3.09
CA PRO A 26 -6.61 15.05 3.47
C PRO A 26 -6.44 14.87 4.98
N ALA A 27 -7.16 15.64 5.81
CA ALA A 27 -7.13 15.51 7.27
C ALA A 27 -8.06 14.40 7.80
N ARG A 28 -8.88 13.82 6.95
CA ARG A 28 -9.85 12.79 7.35
C ARG A 28 -9.35 11.39 7.03
N PRO A 29 -9.88 10.37 7.74
CA PRO A 29 -9.50 8.98 7.46
C PRO A 29 -9.84 8.54 6.04
N PHE A 30 -9.00 7.69 5.50
CA PHE A 30 -9.19 7.10 4.18
C PHE A 30 -8.62 5.67 4.15
N VAL A 31 -9.02 4.93 3.13
CA VAL A 31 -8.54 3.59 2.85
C VAL A 31 -7.72 3.63 1.56
N LEU A 32 -6.57 2.98 1.58
CA LEU A 32 -5.73 2.80 0.41
C LEU A 32 -5.70 1.31 0.07
N LEU A 33 -6.08 0.97 -1.15
CA LEU A 33 -5.91 -0.37 -1.69
C LEU A 33 -4.74 -0.37 -2.65
N VAL A 34 -3.77 -1.25 -2.40
CA VAL A 34 -2.61 -1.43 -3.30
C VAL A 34 -2.73 -2.82 -3.91
N GLN A 35 -2.91 -2.88 -5.23
CA GLN A 35 -3.17 -4.13 -5.95
C GLN A 35 -1.98 -4.49 -6.82
N PHE A 36 -1.59 -5.76 -6.79
CA PHE A 36 -0.47 -6.21 -7.62
C PHE A 36 -0.55 -7.71 -7.88
N ARG A 37 0.17 -8.15 -8.90
CA ARG A 37 0.32 -9.56 -9.23
C ARG A 37 1.76 -10.00 -9.00
N VAL A 38 1.93 -11.09 -8.27
CA VAL A 38 3.25 -11.61 -7.91
C VAL A 38 3.79 -12.48 -9.04
N ARG A 39 5.08 -12.37 -9.32
CA ARG A 39 5.75 -13.26 -10.28
C ARG A 39 5.63 -14.70 -9.83
N ALA A 40 5.53 -15.63 -10.80
CA ALA A 40 5.41 -17.04 -10.51
C ALA A 40 6.55 -17.51 -9.57
N GLY A 41 6.19 -18.24 -8.53
CA GLY A 41 7.17 -18.78 -7.58
C GLY A 41 7.59 -17.82 -6.47
N MET A 42 7.11 -16.58 -6.45
CA MET A 42 7.53 -15.56 -5.48
C MET A 42 6.54 -15.35 -4.34
N ASN A 43 5.47 -16.12 -4.27
CA ASN A 43 4.41 -15.93 -3.25
C ASN A 43 4.95 -15.97 -1.82
N ALA A 44 5.77 -16.98 -1.49
CA ALA A 44 6.28 -17.14 -0.13
C ALA A 44 7.15 -15.93 0.28
N ARG A 45 7.96 -15.42 -0.64
CA ARG A 45 8.81 -14.25 -0.38
C ARG A 45 7.99 -12.99 -0.16
N VAL A 46 6.95 -12.78 -0.96
CA VAL A 46 6.05 -11.62 -0.80
C VAL A 46 5.34 -11.70 0.53
N ARG A 47 4.80 -12.86 0.90
CA ARG A 47 4.11 -13.04 2.18
C ARG A 47 5.04 -12.78 3.37
N ALA A 48 6.27 -13.28 3.32
CA ALA A 48 7.25 -13.06 4.39
C ALA A 48 7.62 -11.58 4.51
N LEU A 49 7.82 -10.92 3.37
CA LEU A 49 8.17 -9.50 3.32
C LEU A 49 7.08 -8.64 3.97
N PHE A 50 5.82 -8.90 3.64
CA PHE A 50 4.70 -8.16 4.23
C PHE A 50 4.48 -8.51 5.70
N ALA A 51 4.69 -9.76 6.10
CA ALA A 51 4.61 -10.16 7.50
C ALA A 51 5.64 -9.40 8.35
N ASP A 52 6.86 -9.27 7.86
CA ASP A 52 7.93 -8.53 8.55
C ASP A 52 7.62 -7.03 8.66
N ALA A 53 7.00 -6.45 7.64
CA ALA A 53 6.65 -5.04 7.63
C ALA A 53 5.40 -4.73 8.47
N ARG A 54 4.53 -5.70 8.68
CA ARG A 54 3.22 -5.46 9.31
C ARG A 54 3.32 -4.98 10.74
N THR A 55 4.13 -5.63 11.57
CA THR A 55 4.26 -5.26 12.98
C THR A 55 4.72 -3.82 13.18
N PRO A 56 5.82 -3.36 12.56
CA PRO A 56 6.22 -1.96 12.68
C PRO A 56 5.21 -1.00 12.04
N THR A 57 4.56 -1.40 10.94
CA THR A 57 3.56 -0.54 10.28
C THR A 57 2.35 -0.30 11.18
N LEU A 58 1.87 -1.32 11.89
CA LEU A 58 0.75 -1.17 12.82
C LEU A 58 1.07 -0.24 13.99
N ARG A 59 2.36 0.00 14.27
CA ARG A 59 2.81 0.94 15.31
C ARG A 59 3.03 2.35 14.78
N ASP A 60 2.98 2.55 13.47
CA ASP A 60 3.15 3.87 12.88
C ASP A 60 1.99 4.77 13.27
N ARG A 61 2.29 6.05 13.47
CA ARG A 61 1.30 7.07 13.80
C ARG A 61 0.17 7.06 12.77
N GLY A 62 -1.06 6.95 13.26
CA GLY A 62 -2.25 7.04 12.43
C GLY A 62 -2.58 5.80 11.61
N CYS A 63 -1.84 4.70 11.78
CA CYS A 63 -2.19 3.44 11.12
C CYS A 63 -3.38 2.79 11.82
N ILE A 64 -4.48 2.62 11.10
CA ILE A 64 -5.69 1.98 11.61
C ILE A 64 -5.72 0.51 11.19
N ALA A 65 -5.29 0.21 9.96
CA ALA A 65 -5.24 -1.15 9.44
C ALA A 65 -4.12 -1.29 8.41
N PHE A 66 -3.53 -2.48 8.35
CA PHE A 66 -2.55 -2.83 7.34
C PHE A 66 -2.58 -4.34 7.14
N GLU A 67 -3.21 -4.81 6.05
CA GLU A 67 -3.46 -6.22 5.81
C GLU A 67 -3.17 -6.61 4.37
N LEU A 68 -2.48 -7.74 4.20
CA LEU A 68 -2.28 -8.35 2.88
C LEU A 68 -3.36 -9.39 2.64
N ASN A 69 -4.06 -9.26 1.52
CA ASN A 69 -5.12 -10.18 1.11
C ASN A 69 -4.78 -10.82 -0.22
N GLU A 70 -5.16 -12.07 -0.39
CA GLU A 70 -5.03 -12.80 -1.63
C GLU A 70 -6.40 -12.93 -2.29
N HIS A 71 -6.45 -12.80 -3.61
CA HIS A 71 -7.69 -13.07 -4.34
C HIS A 71 -8.09 -14.53 -4.17
N ALA A 72 -9.37 -14.78 -3.90
CA ALA A 72 -9.87 -16.13 -3.70
C ALA A 72 -9.68 -17.03 -4.95
N ASN A 73 -9.65 -16.43 -6.14
CA ASN A 73 -9.59 -17.16 -7.41
C ASN A 73 -8.24 -17.06 -8.11
N ASP A 74 -7.28 -16.33 -7.57
CA ASP A 74 -5.97 -16.15 -8.20
C ASP A 74 -4.90 -16.00 -7.11
N ALA A 75 -4.14 -17.06 -6.88
CA ALA A 75 -3.14 -17.12 -5.82
C ALA A 75 -1.96 -16.15 -6.00
N ARG A 76 -1.81 -15.57 -7.19
CA ARG A 76 -0.75 -14.58 -7.46
C ARG A 76 -1.24 -13.14 -7.43
N ARG A 77 -2.53 -12.92 -7.19
CA ARG A 77 -3.13 -11.59 -7.10
C ARG A 77 -3.35 -11.21 -5.65
N TYR A 78 -2.79 -10.08 -5.25
CA TYR A 78 -2.86 -9.58 -3.88
C TYR A 78 -3.42 -8.17 -3.83
N VAL A 79 -4.04 -7.87 -2.68
CA VAL A 79 -4.48 -6.51 -2.34
C VAL A 79 -4.00 -6.21 -0.93
N VAL A 80 -3.24 -5.13 -0.77
CA VAL A 80 -2.95 -4.57 0.54
C VAL A 80 -4.08 -3.61 0.88
N HIS A 81 -4.74 -3.86 2.01
CA HIS A 81 -5.75 -2.96 2.56
C HIS A 81 -5.09 -2.16 3.68
N GLU A 82 -5.02 -0.85 3.51
CA GLU A 82 -4.47 0.07 4.50
C GLU A 82 -5.52 1.11 4.87
N LYS A 83 -5.57 1.47 6.13
CA LYS A 83 -6.42 2.57 6.58
C LYS A 83 -5.61 3.50 7.46
N TRP A 84 -5.69 4.80 7.15
CA TRP A 84 -4.92 5.85 7.81
C TRP A 84 -5.83 6.95 8.34
N HIS A 85 -5.47 7.55 9.47
CA HIS A 85 -6.21 8.66 10.04
C HIS A 85 -6.15 9.91 9.17
N SER A 86 -5.05 10.09 8.43
CA SER A 86 -4.87 11.27 7.57
C SER A 86 -3.78 11.01 6.53
N LEU A 87 -3.75 11.84 5.49
CA LEU A 87 -2.69 11.79 4.48
C LEU A 87 -1.31 12.05 5.09
N SER A 88 -1.24 12.93 6.10
CA SER A 88 0.03 13.20 6.80
C SER A 88 0.59 11.94 7.46
N ASP A 89 -0.27 11.09 7.99
CA ASP A 89 0.16 9.83 8.61
C ASP A 89 0.68 8.84 7.57
N LEU A 90 0.04 8.76 6.41
CA LEU A 90 0.54 7.95 5.30
C LEU A 90 1.91 8.46 4.83
N ASP A 91 2.05 9.77 4.67
CA ASP A 91 3.33 10.39 4.27
C ASP A 91 4.44 10.02 5.26
N HIS A 92 4.18 10.14 6.56
CA HIS A 92 5.13 9.75 7.59
C HIS A 92 5.50 8.27 7.48
N HIS A 93 4.50 7.38 7.35
CA HIS A 93 4.71 5.93 7.18
C HIS A 93 5.63 5.62 6.00
N LEU A 94 5.37 6.24 4.84
CA LEU A 94 6.12 5.97 3.60
C LEU A 94 7.61 6.33 3.72
N ARG A 95 7.98 7.19 4.66
CA ARG A 95 9.37 7.59 4.90
C ARG A 95 10.08 6.73 5.93
N THR A 96 9.39 5.77 6.56
CA THR A 96 10.01 4.88 7.53
C THR A 96 10.93 3.87 6.84
N PRO A 97 11.96 3.34 7.57
CA PRO A 97 12.83 2.30 7.02
C PRO A 97 12.06 1.05 6.59
N HIS A 98 11.08 0.62 7.39
CA HIS A 98 10.31 -0.60 7.08
C HIS A 98 9.43 -0.44 5.84
N ALA A 99 8.83 0.73 5.63
CA ALA A 99 8.04 0.99 4.43
C ALA A 99 8.94 1.12 3.19
N THR A 100 10.08 1.77 3.33
CA THR A 100 11.06 1.90 2.24
C THR A 100 11.58 0.53 1.82
N ASN A 101 11.96 -0.30 2.79
CA ASN A 101 12.42 -1.66 2.51
C ASN A 101 11.33 -2.50 1.83
N LEU A 102 10.10 -2.39 2.29
CA LEU A 102 8.98 -3.08 1.68
C LEU A 102 8.81 -2.70 0.20
N ARG A 103 8.76 -1.39 -0.09
CA ARG A 103 8.59 -0.90 -1.46
C ARG A 103 9.70 -1.33 -2.39
N THR A 104 10.95 -1.15 -1.97
CA THR A 104 12.09 -1.48 -2.83
C THR A 104 12.22 -2.98 -3.04
N SER A 105 11.85 -3.79 -2.05
CA SER A 105 11.96 -5.25 -2.13
C SER A 105 10.85 -5.88 -2.98
N TYR A 106 9.58 -5.46 -2.77
CA TYR A 106 8.50 -6.12 -3.50
C TYR A 106 8.45 -5.74 -4.97
N ASN A 107 9.00 -4.60 -5.34
CA ASN A 107 9.07 -4.16 -6.74
C ASN A 107 9.69 -5.22 -7.65
N ASP A 108 10.70 -5.95 -7.17
CA ASP A 108 11.35 -7.03 -7.94
C ASP A 108 10.54 -8.32 -7.95
N LEU A 109 9.52 -8.43 -7.11
CA LEU A 109 8.75 -9.65 -6.91
C LEU A 109 7.40 -9.63 -7.63
N ILE A 110 7.00 -8.48 -8.19
CA ILE A 110 5.71 -8.32 -8.84
C ILE A 110 5.84 -8.20 -10.36
N GLU A 111 4.74 -8.51 -11.05
CA GLU A 111 4.61 -8.30 -12.48
C GLU A 111 4.11 -6.88 -12.73
N GLY A 112 4.78 -6.14 -13.61
CA GLY A 112 4.38 -4.77 -13.94
C GLY A 112 4.48 -3.83 -12.75
N HIS A 113 3.48 -2.98 -12.59
CA HIS A 113 3.43 -1.96 -11.56
C HIS A 113 2.18 -2.13 -10.68
N PRO A 114 2.26 -1.75 -9.38
CA PRO A 114 1.08 -1.78 -8.53
C PRO A 114 0.05 -0.74 -8.99
N ALA A 115 -1.21 -1.04 -8.73
CA ALA A 115 -2.31 -0.10 -8.93
C ALA A 115 -2.85 0.32 -7.56
N ILE A 116 -3.18 1.58 -7.39
CA ILE A 116 -3.75 2.08 -6.15
C ILE A 116 -5.17 2.58 -6.36
N THR A 117 -6.00 2.39 -5.33
CA THR A 117 -7.36 2.90 -5.27
C THR A 117 -7.56 3.55 -3.91
N VAL A 118 -8.13 4.74 -3.88
CA VAL A 118 -8.40 5.48 -2.65
C VAL A 118 -9.90 5.42 -2.36
N LEU A 119 -10.25 5.01 -1.15
CA LEU A 119 -11.63 4.95 -0.68
C LEU A 119 -11.80 5.86 0.52
N VAL A 120 -12.98 6.46 0.64
CA VAL A 120 -13.32 7.32 1.77
C VAL A 120 -14.47 6.68 2.54
N PRO A 121 -14.32 6.44 3.85
CA PRO A 121 -15.41 5.89 4.65
C PRO A 121 -16.62 6.81 4.65
N VAL A 122 -17.83 6.23 4.54
CA VAL A 122 -19.08 6.99 4.58
C VAL A 122 -19.84 6.78 5.88
N SER A 123 -19.35 5.86 6.71
CA SER A 123 -19.96 5.61 8.01
C SER A 123 -18.97 5.02 8.99
#